data_cf70072253ec17e5e40a9daff9995158
#
_entry.id   cf70072253ec17e5e40a9daff9995158
#
_cell.length_a   1.000
_cell.length_b   1.000
_cell.length_c   1.000
_cell.angle_alpha   90.00
_cell.angle_beta   90.00
_cell.angle_gamma   90.00
#
_symmetry.space_group_name_H-M   'P 1'
#
loop_
_entity.id
_entity.type
_entity.pdbx_description
1 polymer ?
#
loop_
_entity_poly.entity_id
_entity_poly.type
_entity_poly.pdbx_seq_one_letter_code
_entity_poly.pdbx_strand_id
1 'polypeptide(L)'
;KGQMPVRVIGDYDADGICSSYILKRGLEACGAVVDTMIPHRMKDGYGLNEHLVDEAYADGIDTILTCDNGIAAYAQIEQAKKYGMTVIITDHHEIPYEEEPLAEPDPETGETSRRRYKIPPADVVIDPKQPGDTYPFQEICGAVVAFKLMQLLFAEFGFDGISTDLTSGKRSLLDELLEFAAFATICDVMPLREENRILVRHGLELMKQTQNVGLHALMEVNQILPWQDGKLGAFHIGFVLGPCLNASGRLDSAQRAMELLDSKTREAAVAQAAFLKQLNDSR
;
A
#
# COMPACT_ATOMS: atom_id res chain seq x y z
N LYS A 1 -28.25 5.93 2.93
CA LYS A 1 -27.43 5.70 1.75
C LYS A 1 -26.74 4.38 2.04
N GLY A 2 -26.94 3.36 1.18
CA GLY A 2 -26.42 2.02 1.40
C GLY A 2 -24.88 2.04 1.48
N GLN A 3 -24.30 1.28 2.40
CA GLN A 3 -22.87 1.06 2.44
C GLN A 3 -22.52 0.15 1.25
N MET A 4 -21.87 0.71 0.24
CA MET A 4 -21.40 -0.06 -0.91
C MET A 4 -20.08 -0.72 -0.52
N PRO A 5 -19.93 -2.04 -0.73
CA PRO A 5 -18.72 -2.74 -0.32
C PRO A 5 -17.54 -2.37 -1.24
N VAL A 6 -16.41 -2.12 -0.61
CA VAL A 6 -15.13 -1.79 -1.27
C VAL A 6 -14.17 -2.96 -1.10
N ARG A 7 -13.60 -3.44 -2.20
CA ARG A 7 -12.50 -4.39 -2.17
C ARG A 7 -11.18 -3.67 -2.47
N VAL A 8 -10.29 -3.68 -1.50
CA VAL A 8 -8.90 -3.22 -1.68
C VAL A 8 -8.08 -4.38 -2.26
N ILE A 9 -7.48 -4.16 -3.42
CA ILE A 9 -6.62 -5.15 -4.09
C ILE A 9 -5.19 -4.63 -4.12
N GLY A 10 -4.33 -5.20 -3.25
CA GLY A 10 -2.92 -4.84 -3.13
C GLY A 10 -2.00 -5.73 -3.96
N ASP A 11 -0.67 -5.47 -3.86
CA ASP A 11 0.35 -6.41 -4.30
C ASP A 11 0.83 -7.29 -3.13
N TYR A 12 1.58 -8.35 -3.46
CA TYR A 12 2.01 -9.39 -2.52
C TYR A 12 3.28 -9.06 -1.73
N ASP A 13 3.93 -7.95 -1.98
CA ASP A 13 5.13 -7.52 -1.26
C ASP A 13 4.82 -6.59 -0.08
N ALA A 14 5.86 -6.12 0.62
CA ALA A 14 5.69 -5.31 1.81
C ALA A 14 5.02 -3.95 1.52
N ASP A 15 5.21 -3.36 0.33
CA ASP A 15 4.54 -2.11 -0.04
C ASP A 15 3.05 -2.34 -0.29
N GLY A 16 2.69 -3.34 -1.10
CA GLY A 16 1.30 -3.70 -1.36
C GLY A 16 0.54 -4.14 -0.09
N ILE A 17 1.19 -4.91 0.81
CA ILE A 17 0.63 -5.30 2.10
C ILE A 17 0.38 -4.08 2.99
N CYS A 18 1.37 -3.19 3.13
CA CYS A 18 1.23 -1.98 3.94
C CYS A 18 0.19 -1.02 3.34
N SER A 19 0.17 -0.84 2.01
CA SER A 19 -0.84 -0.06 1.29
C SER A 19 -2.25 -0.57 1.57
N SER A 20 -2.45 -1.89 1.45
CA SER A 20 -3.74 -2.55 1.72
C SER A 20 -4.19 -2.34 3.17
N TYR A 21 -3.26 -2.47 4.12
CA TYR A 21 -3.55 -2.24 5.54
C TYR A 21 -3.96 -0.79 5.79
N ILE A 22 -3.22 0.18 5.25
CA ILE A 22 -3.51 1.62 5.37
C ILE A 22 -4.91 1.94 4.85
N LEU A 23 -5.24 1.49 3.63
CA LEU A 23 -6.54 1.75 3.02
C LEU A 23 -7.67 1.08 3.79
N LYS A 24 -7.52 -0.20 4.14
CA LYS A 24 -8.53 -0.93 4.93
C LYS A 24 -8.83 -0.20 6.23
N ARG A 25 -7.81 0.06 7.03
CA ARG A 25 -7.95 0.70 8.34
C ARG A 25 -8.54 2.11 8.26
N GLY A 26 -8.07 2.88 7.27
CA GLY A 26 -8.54 4.25 7.08
C GLY A 26 -9.99 4.32 6.61
N LEU A 27 -10.37 3.49 5.63
CA LEU A 27 -11.73 3.45 5.10
C LEU A 27 -12.73 2.87 6.13
N GLU A 28 -12.35 1.82 6.87
CA GLU A 28 -13.17 1.29 7.99
C GLU A 28 -13.43 2.36 9.04
N ALA A 29 -12.45 3.18 9.37
CA ALA A 29 -12.61 4.30 10.30
C ALA A 29 -13.58 5.37 9.77
N CYS A 30 -13.65 5.55 8.45
CA CYS A 30 -14.65 6.40 7.79
C CYS A 30 -16.03 5.72 7.68
N GLY A 31 -16.20 4.49 8.18
CA GLY A 31 -17.47 3.76 8.18
C GLY A 31 -17.76 2.97 6.89
N ALA A 32 -16.75 2.76 6.04
CA ALA A 32 -16.90 1.91 4.86
C ALA A 32 -16.92 0.41 5.24
N VAL A 33 -17.58 -0.41 4.41
CA VAL A 33 -17.46 -1.87 4.46
C VAL A 33 -16.34 -2.25 3.51
N VAL A 34 -15.23 -2.76 4.05
CA VAL A 34 -14.00 -3.02 3.29
C VAL A 34 -13.55 -4.45 3.49
N ASP A 35 -13.23 -5.12 2.40
CA ASP A 35 -12.41 -6.32 2.43
C ASP A 35 -11.08 -6.10 1.68
N THR A 36 -10.14 -7.02 1.86
CA THR A 36 -8.85 -6.95 1.21
C THR A 36 -8.55 -8.24 0.49
N MET A 37 -8.01 -8.12 -0.71
CA MET A 37 -7.53 -9.24 -1.49
C MET A 37 -6.12 -8.97 -1.97
N ILE A 38 -5.23 -9.93 -1.78
CA ILE A 38 -3.88 -9.87 -2.29
C ILE A 38 -3.68 -11.06 -3.23
N PRO A 39 -3.31 -10.82 -4.50
CA PRO A 39 -3.12 -11.88 -5.48
C PRO A 39 -2.05 -12.87 -5.02
N HIS A 40 -2.29 -14.15 -5.30
CA HIS A 40 -1.32 -15.20 -5.01
C HIS A 40 -0.31 -15.27 -6.15
N ARG A 41 0.94 -14.89 -5.90
CA ARG A 41 2.00 -14.76 -6.91
C ARG A 41 2.08 -15.91 -7.92
N MET A 42 1.95 -17.17 -7.45
CA MET A 42 2.09 -18.36 -8.30
C MET A 42 0.84 -18.70 -9.10
N LYS A 43 -0.34 -18.26 -8.67
CA LYS A 43 -1.63 -18.57 -9.33
C LYS A 43 -2.12 -17.41 -10.15
N ASP A 44 -2.04 -16.22 -9.60
CA ASP A 44 -2.70 -15.02 -10.12
C ASP A 44 -1.73 -14.08 -10.85
N GLY A 45 -0.41 -14.24 -10.61
CA GLY A 45 0.61 -13.35 -11.17
C GLY A 45 0.77 -12.07 -10.34
N TYR A 46 1.13 -10.99 -11.01
CA TYR A 46 1.33 -9.68 -10.40
C TYR A 46 0.07 -8.81 -10.53
N GLY A 47 -0.35 -8.20 -9.43
CA GLY A 47 -1.38 -7.18 -9.38
C GLY A 47 -2.79 -7.67 -9.79
N LEU A 48 -3.62 -6.73 -10.24
CA LEU A 48 -5.00 -7.00 -10.65
C LEU A 48 -5.05 -7.88 -11.90
N ASN A 49 -5.81 -8.98 -11.85
CA ASN A 49 -6.07 -9.87 -12.98
C ASN A 49 -7.57 -10.09 -13.20
N GLU A 50 -7.95 -10.72 -14.32
CA GLU A 50 -9.35 -10.92 -14.72
C GLU A 50 -10.13 -11.75 -13.69
N HIS A 51 -9.50 -12.79 -13.12
CA HIS A 51 -10.13 -13.64 -12.13
C HIS A 51 -10.52 -12.87 -10.86
N LEU A 52 -9.64 -11.98 -10.36
CA LEU A 52 -9.93 -11.15 -9.19
C LEU A 52 -11.06 -10.17 -9.44
N VAL A 53 -11.21 -9.67 -10.67
CA VAL A 53 -12.34 -8.83 -11.08
C VAL A 53 -13.64 -9.64 -11.09
N ASP A 54 -13.62 -10.85 -11.67
CA ASP A 54 -14.78 -11.75 -11.71
C ASP A 54 -15.22 -12.15 -10.30
N GLU A 55 -14.28 -12.46 -9.43
CA GLU A 55 -14.55 -12.80 -8.02
C GLU A 55 -15.16 -11.62 -7.28
N ALA A 56 -14.59 -10.41 -7.44
CA ALA A 56 -15.15 -9.20 -6.84
C ALA A 56 -16.59 -8.95 -7.30
N TYR A 57 -16.87 -9.11 -8.60
CA TYR A 57 -18.22 -8.98 -9.14
C TYR A 57 -19.19 -10.04 -8.59
N ALA A 58 -18.77 -11.30 -8.53
CA ALA A 58 -19.56 -12.40 -7.99
C ALA A 58 -19.89 -12.23 -6.50
N ASP A 59 -18.97 -11.63 -5.74
CA ASP A 59 -19.16 -11.31 -4.32
C ASP A 59 -20.02 -10.04 -4.08
N GLY A 60 -20.47 -9.39 -5.15
CA GLY A 60 -21.31 -8.18 -5.06
C GLY A 60 -20.54 -6.93 -4.63
N ILE A 61 -19.24 -6.89 -4.88
CA ILE A 61 -18.42 -5.71 -4.65
C ILE A 61 -18.83 -4.61 -5.63
N ASP A 62 -19.07 -3.43 -5.12
CA ASP A 62 -19.39 -2.24 -5.92
C ASP A 62 -18.13 -1.51 -6.41
N THR A 63 -17.14 -1.39 -5.54
CA THR A 63 -15.96 -0.59 -5.78
C THR A 63 -14.68 -1.41 -5.61
N ILE A 64 -13.84 -1.44 -6.65
CA ILE A 64 -12.46 -1.91 -6.59
C ILE A 64 -11.55 -0.71 -6.34
N LEU A 65 -10.71 -0.81 -5.31
CA LEU A 65 -9.64 0.13 -5.01
C LEU A 65 -8.31 -0.61 -5.06
N THR A 66 -7.50 -0.36 -6.10
CA THR A 66 -6.16 -0.96 -6.17
C THR A 66 -5.16 -0.14 -5.38
N CYS A 67 -4.12 -0.78 -4.88
CA CYS A 67 -3.00 -0.09 -4.25
C CYS A 67 -1.68 -0.81 -4.54
N ASP A 68 -0.66 -0.02 -4.87
CA ASP A 68 0.66 -0.51 -5.31
C ASP A 68 0.57 -1.40 -6.57
N ASN A 69 -0.49 -1.24 -7.32
CA ASN A 69 -0.74 -1.87 -8.61
C ASN A 69 -1.94 -1.21 -9.30
N GLY A 70 -2.19 -1.61 -10.54
CA GLY A 70 -3.39 -1.20 -11.27
C GLY A 70 -3.09 -0.31 -12.47
N ILE A 71 -2.03 0.51 -12.45
CA ILE A 71 -1.73 1.43 -13.54
C ILE A 71 -1.41 0.73 -14.87
N ALA A 72 -0.97 -0.52 -14.82
CA ALA A 72 -0.72 -1.36 -15.99
C ALA A 72 -1.90 -2.31 -16.34
N ALA A 73 -2.95 -2.37 -15.53
CA ALA A 73 -4.04 -3.34 -15.63
C ALA A 73 -5.20 -2.87 -16.53
N TYR A 74 -4.88 -2.36 -17.74
CA TYR A 74 -5.87 -1.74 -18.62
C TYR A 74 -7.06 -2.65 -18.95
N ALA A 75 -6.80 -3.90 -19.38
CA ALA A 75 -7.85 -4.84 -19.78
C ALA A 75 -8.73 -5.25 -18.59
N GLN A 76 -8.14 -5.46 -17.43
CA GLN A 76 -8.82 -5.85 -16.20
C GLN A 76 -9.76 -4.75 -15.69
N ILE A 77 -9.28 -3.50 -15.76
CA ILE A 77 -10.10 -2.35 -15.39
C ILE A 77 -11.21 -2.11 -16.40
N GLU A 78 -10.95 -2.30 -17.69
CA GLU A 78 -12.00 -2.28 -18.71
C GLU A 78 -13.08 -3.35 -18.45
N GLN A 79 -12.69 -4.55 -18.00
CA GLN A 79 -13.61 -5.61 -17.60
C GLN A 79 -14.45 -5.19 -16.39
N ALA A 80 -13.84 -4.64 -15.34
CA ALA A 80 -14.56 -4.15 -14.17
C ALA A 80 -15.57 -3.04 -14.55
N LYS A 81 -15.19 -2.15 -15.46
CA LYS A 81 -16.10 -1.12 -15.99
C LYS A 81 -17.26 -1.71 -16.79
N LYS A 82 -17.06 -2.80 -17.56
CA LYS A 82 -18.15 -3.52 -18.24
C LYS A 82 -19.14 -4.15 -17.26
N TYR A 83 -18.69 -4.54 -16.08
CA TYR A 83 -19.55 -5.01 -14.99
C TYR A 83 -20.25 -3.87 -14.23
N GLY A 84 -19.99 -2.62 -14.58
CA GLY A 84 -20.58 -1.44 -13.92
C GLY A 84 -19.95 -1.09 -12.58
N MET A 85 -18.81 -1.68 -12.25
CA MET A 85 -18.10 -1.41 -11.00
C MET A 85 -17.44 -0.03 -11.03
N THR A 86 -17.32 0.59 -9.87
CA THR A 86 -16.45 1.75 -9.65
C THR A 86 -15.01 1.26 -9.47
N VAL A 87 -14.06 1.91 -10.15
CA VAL A 87 -12.64 1.55 -10.04
C VAL A 87 -11.80 2.78 -9.68
N ILE A 88 -11.06 2.67 -8.60
CA ILE A 88 -10.10 3.67 -8.15
C ILE A 88 -8.72 3.02 -8.13
N ILE A 89 -7.74 3.66 -8.77
CA ILE A 89 -6.34 3.21 -8.76
C ILE A 89 -5.54 4.12 -7.84
N THR A 90 -4.79 3.52 -6.89
CA THR A 90 -3.68 4.18 -6.21
C THR A 90 -2.41 3.41 -6.51
N ASP A 91 -1.48 4.04 -7.21
CA ASP A 91 -0.25 3.40 -7.69
C ASP A 91 0.91 4.39 -7.70
N HIS A 92 2.12 3.91 -7.91
CA HIS A 92 3.34 4.72 -8.01
C HIS A 92 4.29 4.21 -9.10
N HIS A 93 3.88 3.18 -9.84
CA HIS A 93 4.67 2.58 -10.91
C HIS A 93 4.71 3.46 -12.16
N GLU A 94 5.68 3.20 -13.04
CA GLU A 94 5.76 3.88 -14.33
C GLU A 94 4.53 3.56 -15.19
N ILE A 95 3.94 4.60 -15.77
CA ILE A 95 2.77 4.45 -16.62
C ILE A 95 3.18 3.84 -17.95
N PRO A 96 2.59 2.71 -18.37
CA PRO A 96 2.86 2.13 -19.68
C PRO A 96 2.61 3.12 -20.83
N TYR A 97 3.50 3.14 -21.79
CA TYR A 97 3.35 3.99 -22.98
C TYR A 97 3.78 3.28 -24.26
N GLU A 98 3.30 3.77 -25.37
CA GLU A 98 3.77 3.44 -26.72
C GLU A 98 4.49 4.65 -27.31
N GLU A 99 5.59 4.39 -28.02
CA GLU A 99 6.21 5.44 -28.81
C GLU A 99 5.46 5.63 -30.12
N GLU A 100 4.94 6.82 -30.35
CA GLU A 100 4.24 7.20 -31.56
C GLU A 100 5.17 8.07 -32.41
N PRO A 101 5.58 7.59 -33.62
CA PRO A 101 6.44 8.39 -34.48
C PRO A 101 5.79 9.71 -34.86
N LEU A 102 6.56 10.78 -34.84
CA LEU A 102 6.15 12.10 -35.36
C LEU A 102 6.39 12.16 -36.88
N ALA A 103 5.50 12.80 -37.60
CA ALA A 103 5.66 13.02 -39.06
C ALA A 103 6.89 13.89 -39.38
N GLU A 104 7.21 14.83 -38.49
CA GLU A 104 8.40 15.67 -38.50
C GLU A 104 8.96 15.75 -37.07
N PRO A 105 10.28 15.91 -36.91
CA PRO A 105 10.88 16.10 -35.60
C PRO A 105 10.26 17.30 -34.87
N ASP A 106 10.06 17.18 -33.58
CA ASP A 106 9.58 18.29 -32.75
C ASP A 106 10.54 19.48 -32.87
N PRO A 107 10.06 20.67 -33.22
CA PRO A 107 10.93 21.83 -33.47
C PRO A 107 11.63 22.38 -32.24
N GLU A 108 11.13 22.08 -31.01
CA GLU A 108 11.71 22.57 -29.76
C GLU A 108 12.68 21.56 -29.16
N THR A 109 12.33 20.26 -29.20
CA THR A 109 13.11 19.19 -28.55
C THR A 109 13.98 18.39 -29.52
N GLY A 110 13.64 18.38 -30.80
CA GLY A 110 14.28 17.55 -31.83
C GLY A 110 13.88 16.09 -31.78
N GLU A 111 12.92 15.72 -30.93
CA GLU A 111 12.44 14.33 -30.78
C GLU A 111 11.69 13.90 -32.04
N THR A 112 11.85 12.62 -32.41
CA THR A 112 11.21 11.99 -33.58
C THR A 112 10.01 11.13 -33.22
N SER A 113 9.75 10.95 -31.94
CA SER A 113 8.59 10.23 -31.40
C SER A 113 8.06 10.92 -30.16
N ARG A 114 6.80 10.67 -29.84
CA ARG A 114 6.18 11.08 -28.57
C ARG A 114 5.66 9.87 -27.83
N ARG A 115 5.60 9.96 -26.48
CA ARG A 115 5.01 8.94 -25.63
C ARG A 115 3.50 9.08 -25.62
N ARG A 116 2.80 8.03 -26.02
CA ARG A 116 1.36 7.88 -25.84
C ARG A 116 1.10 6.98 -24.63
N TYR A 117 0.78 7.59 -23.50
CA TYR A 117 0.53 6.86 -22.26
C TYR A 117 -0.77 6.06 -22.30
N LYS A 118 -0.73 4.85 -21.74
CA LYS A 118 -1.88 3.94 -21.64
C LYS A 118 -2.43 3.97 -20.22
N ILE A 119 -3.21 4.99 -19.90
CA ILE A 119 -3.88 5.09 -18.60
C ILE A 119 -5.14 4.24 -18.64
N PRO A 120 -5.35 3.31 -17.66
CA PRO A 120 -6.56 2.49 -17.60
C PRO A 120 -7.84 3.34 -17.43
N PRO A 121 -9.01 2.86 -17.95
CA PRO A 121 -10.27 3.59 -17.90
C PRO A 121 -10.96 3.51 -16.52
N ALA A 122 -10.20 3.73 -15.44
CA ALA A 122 -10.73 3.83 -14.09
C ALA A 122 -11.51 5.14 -13.88
N ASP A 123 -12.37 5.16 -12.85
CA ASP A 123 -13.09 6.38 -12.47
C ASP A 123 -12.14 7.43 -11.88
N VAL A 124 -11.12 6.96 -11.14
CA VAL A 124 -10.07 7.80 -10.55
C VAL A 124 -8.73 7.08 -10.65
N VAL A 125 -7.69 7.81 -11.04
CA VAL A 125 -6.31 7.35 -11.02
C VAL A 125 -5.48 8.32 -10.17
N ILE A 126 -4.86 7.79 -9.13
CA ILE A 126 -3.96 8.52 -8.23
C ILE A 126 -2.58 7.90 -8.36
N ASP A 127 -1.75 8.54 -9.16
CA ASP A 127 -0.37 8.13 -9.40
C ASP A 127 0.46 9.39 -9.66
N PRO A 128 1.51 9.67 -8.86
CA PRO A 128 2.31 10.88 -8.97
C PRO A 128 3.12 10.96 -10.28
N LYS A 129 3.22 9.84 -11.02
CA LYS A 129 3.95 9.78 -12.30
C LYS A 129 3.05 10.01 -13.52
N GLN A 130 1.77 10.34 -13.33
CA GLN A 130 0.89 10.66 -14.43
C GLN A 130 1.39 11.87 -15.22
N PRO A 131 1.26 11.87 -16.56
CA PRO A 131 1.56 13.03 -17.37
C PRO A 131 0.76 14.25 -16.91
N GLY A 132 1.46 15.34 -16.61
CA GLY A 132 0.84 16.59 -16.15
C GLY A 132 0.52 16.62 -14.66
N ASP A 133 0.81 15.56 -13.88
CA ASP A 133 0.75 15.63 -12.43
C ASP A 133 1.75 16.65 -11.87
N THR A 134 1.33 17.39 -10.88
CA THR A 134 2.14 18.47 -10.27
C THR A 134 2.66 18.14 -8.88
N TYR A 135 2.52 16.87 -8.45
CA TYR A 135 3.05 16.46 -7.17
C TYR A 135 4.58 16.62 -7.12
N PRO A 136 5.11 17.35 -6.14
CA PRO A 136 6.50 17.85 -6.21
C PRO A 136 7.56 16.77 -6.05
N PHE A 137 7.21 15.60 -5.47
CA PHE A 137 8.15 14.52 -5.21
C PHE A 137 7.55 13.16 -5.60
N GLN A 138 7.79 12.74 -6.83
CA GLN A 138 7.18 11.54 -7.43
C GLN A 138 7.78 10.21 -6.95
N GLU A 139 8.93 10.24 -6.29
CA GLU A 139 9.64 9.03 -5.82
C GLU A 139 9.09 8.57 -4.45
N ILE A 140 7.78 8.35 -4.37
CA ILE A 140 7.07 7.80 -3.21
C ILE A 140 6.55 6.41 -3.53
N CYS A 141 6.45 5.53 -2.53
CA CYS A 141 5.91 4.18 -2.69
C CYS A 141 4.36 4.15 -2.62
N GLY A 142 3.75 3.03 -2.99
CA GLY A 142 2.31 2.83 -2.98
C GLY A 142 1.67 3.10 -1.62
N ALA A 143 2.31 2.70 -0.53
CA ALA A 143 1.82 2.94 0.83
C ALA A 143 1.81 4.43 1.20
N VAL A 144 2.73 5.23 0.67
CA VAL A 144 2.69 6.70 0.85
C VAL A 144 1.54 7.31 0.07
N VAL A 145 1.27 6.84 -1.16
CA VAL A 145 0.08 7.28 -1.93
C VAL A 145 -1.20 6.96 -1.16
N ALA A 146 -1.34 5.73 -0.66
CA ALA A 146 -2.47 5.30 0.17
C ALA A 146 -2.60 6.14 1.45
N PHE A 147 -1.50 6.41 2.14
CA PHE A 147 -1.48 7.25 3.34
C PHE A 147 -1.97 8.67 3.07
N LYS A 148 -1.52 9.29 1.98
CA LYS A 148 -1.96 10.63 1.58
C LYS A 148 -3.44 10.69 1.24
N LEU A 149 -3.96 9.66 0.57
CA LEU A 149 -5.40 9.54 0.33
C LEU A 149 -6.16 9.51 1.66
N MET A 150 -5.70 8.76 2.65
CA MET A 150 -6.34 8.72 3.97
C MET A 150 -6.23 10.06 4.71
N GLN A 151 -5.10 10.77 4.61
CA GLN A 151 -4.98 12.12 5.18
C GLN A 151 -6.04 13.08 4.61
N LEU A 152 -6.23 13.07 3.29
CA LEU A 152 -7.23 13.92 2.62
C LEU A 152 -8.65 13.53 3.00
N LEU A 153 -8.97 12.23 3.01
CA LEU A 153 -10.28 11.75 3.40
C LEU A 153 -10.62 12.11 4.86
N PHE A 154 -9.69 11.95 5.77
CA PHE A 154 -9.91 12.31 7.18
C PHE A 154 -10.14 13.81 7.35
N ALA A 155 -9.41 14.64 6.62
CA ALA A 155 -9.62 16.09 6.62
C ALA A 155 -11.00 16.47 6.07
N GLU A 156 -11.44 15.84 4.97
CA GLU A 156 -12.72 16.10 4.32
C GLU A 156 -13.92 15.66 5.19
N PHE A 157 -13.81 14.52 5.84
CA PHE A 157 -14.88 14.02 6.72
C PHE A 157 -14.86 14.65 8.12
N GLY A 158 -13.95 15.58 8.40
CA GLY A 158 -13.80 16.19 9.73
C GLY A 158 -13.45 15.14 10.78
N PHE A 159 -12.76 14.08 10.38
CA PHE A 159 -12.32 13.03 11.27
C PHE A 159 -11.12 13.58 12.07
N ASP A 160 -11.33 13.85 13.37
CA ASP A 160 -10.26 14.25 14.29
C ASP A 160 -9.26 13.10 14.56
N GLY A 161 -8.99 12.30 13.55
CA GLY A 161 -7.90 11.31 13.55
C GLY A 161 -6.52 11.95 13.66
N ILE A 162 -6.48 13.26 13.58
CA ILE A 162 -5.33 14.11 13.93
C ILE A 162 -5.52 14.54 15.38
N SER A 163 -5.42 13.63 16.33
CA SER A 163 -5.18 14.04 17.71
C SER A 163 -3.78 14.63 17.77
N THR A 164 -3.68 15.92 17.58
CA THR A 164 -2.46 16.70 17.78
C THR A 164 -2.10 16.86 19.26
N ASP A 165 -2.83 16.20 20.14
CA ASP A 165 -2.54 16.23 21.57
C ASP A 165 -1.43 15.23 21.91
N LEU A 166 -0.21 15.64 21.62
CA LEU A 166 1.02 14.96 22.02
C LEU A 166 1.14 14.82 23.54
N THR A 167 0.26 15.48 24.30
CA THR A 167 0.30 15.48 25.77
C THR A 167 -0.57 14.38 26.38
N SER A 168 -1.58 13.87 25.64
CA SER A 168 -2.49 12.84 26.15
C SER A 168 -1.96 11.41 26.04
N GLY A 169 -0.85 11.18 25.34
CA GLY A 169 -0.31 9.85 25.07
C GLY A 169 -1.21 8.98 24.17
N LYS A 170 -2.32 9.51 23.67
CA LYS A 170 -3.18 8.85 22.69
C LYS A 170 -2.65 9.13 21.30
N ARG A 171 -2.23 8.08 20.61
CA ARG A 171 -1.86 8.13 19.21
C ARG A 171 -3.09 8.27 18.33
N SER A 172 -2.96 9.05 17.28
CA SER A 172 -3.97 9.13 16.23
C SER A 172 -3.91 7.89 15.32
N LEU A 173 -5.01 7.63 14.59
CA LEU A 173 -4.98 6.60 13.55
C LEU A 173 -3.97 6.97 12.45
N LEU A 174 -3.80 8.25 12.13
CA LEU A 174 -2.78 8.68 11.17
C LEU A 174 -1.35 8.36 11.61
N ASP A 175 -1.06 8.39 12.92
CA ASP A 175 0.25 7.96 13.43
C ASP A 175 0.46 6.46 13.20
N GLU A 176 -0.57 5.63 13.43
CA GLU A 176 -0.54 4.20 13.10
C GLU A 176 -0.30 3.98 11.60
N LEU A 177 -1.06 4.66 10.74
CA LEU A 177 -0.92 4.52 9.29
C LEU A 177 0.45 5.00 8.79
N LEU A 178 1.03 6.03 9.42
CA LEU A 178 2.36 6.53 9.10
C LEU A 178 3.46 5.51 9.42
N GLU A 179 3.30 4.68 10.45
CA GLU A 179 4.23 3.58 10.74
C GLU A 179 4.38 2.68 9.50
N PHE A 180 3.26 2.31 8.87
CA PHE A 180 3.26 1.43 7.70
C PHE A 180 3.71 2.12 6.41
N ALA A 181 3.39 3.40 6.22
CA ALA A 181 3.92 4.17 5.10
C ALA A 181 5.46 4.29 5.17
N ALA A 182 6.00 4.50 6.37
CA ALA A 182 7.45 4.55 6.59
C ALA A 182 8.11 3.17 6.43
N PHE A 183 7.45 2.11 6.92
CA PHE A 183 7.91 0.73 6.78
C PHE A 183 8.05 0.36 5.29
N ALA A 184 7.00 0.61 4.52
CA ALA A 184 6.94 0.35 3.09
C ALA A 184 7.99 1.14 2.31
N THR A 185 8.13 2.44 2.59
CA THR A 185 9.15 3.31 1.95
C THR A 185 10.55 2.72 2.05
N ILE A 186 10.88 2.09 3.20
CA ILE A 186 12.20 1.44 3.39
C ILE A 186 12.25 0.11 2.61
N CYS A 187 11.18 -0.68 2.64
CA CYS A 187 11.13 -2.00 2.01
C CYS A 187 11.15 -1.94 0.49
N ASP A 188 10.51 -0.93 -0.09
CA ASP A 188 10.49 -0.67 -1.52
C ASP A 188 11.73 0.10 -2.03
N VAL A 189 12.70 0.28 -1.11
CA VAL A 189 14.01 0.89 -1.41
C VAL A 189 13.88 2.30 -2.00
N MET A 190 12.85 3.04 -1.61
CA MET A 190 12.66 4.41 -2.05
C MET A 190 13.79 5.32 -1.56
N PRO A 191 14.18 6.35 -2.34
CA PRO A 191 15.24 7.25 -1.93
C PRO A 191 14.86 8.02 -0.66
N LEU A 192 15.67 7.89 0.42
CA LEU A 192 15.42 8.52 1.72
C LEU A 192 15.87 9.98 1.71
N ARG A 193 15.27 10.77 0.83
CA ARG A 193 15.45 12.22 0.70
C ARG A 193 14.10 12.91 0.71
N GLU A 194 14.08 14.22 0.74
CA GLU A 194 12.89 15.06 0.72
C GLU A 194 11.80 14.52 1.68
N GLU A 195 10.59 14.32 1.20
CA GLU A 195 9.46 13.86 1.97
C GLU A 195 9.66 12.47 2.55
N ASN A 196 10.22 11.53 1.82
CA ASN A 196 10.48 10.17 2.30
C ASN A 196 11.36 10.17 3.56
N ARG A 197 12.37 11.05 3.61
CA ARG A 197 13.22 11.18 4.79
C ARG A 197 12.43 11.65 6.02
N ILE A 198 11.49 12.56 5.84
CA ILE A 198 10.65 13.08 6.92
C ILE A 198 9.73 11.99 7.42
N LEU A 199 9.00 11.32 6.50
CA LEU A 199 8.06 10.25 6.81
C LEU A 199 8.76 9.08 7.52
N VAL A 200 9.88 8.62 6.98
CA VAL A 200 10.64 7.49 7.55
C VAL A 200 11.19 7.83 8.93
N ARG A 201 11.76 9.03 9.10
CA ARG A 201 12.27 9.45 10.41
C ARG A 201 11.17 9.44 11.47
N HIS A 202 10.01 10.00 11.12
CA HIS A 202 8.88 10.10 12.05
C HIS A 202 8.26 8.72 12.31
N GLY A 203 8.03 7.95 11.29
CA GLY A 203 7.47 6.58 11.39
C GLY A 203 8.37 5.63 12.20
N LEU A 204 9.69 5.71 12.07
CA LEU A 204 10.61 4.91 12.90
C LEU A 204 10.49 5.26 14.40
N GLU A 205 10.30 6.53 14.76
CA GLU A 205 10.07 6.93 16.15
C GLU A 205 8.70 6.42 16.65
N LEU A 206 7.67 6.46 15.81
CA LEU A 206 6.36 5.90 16.13
C LEU A 206 6.43 4.38 16.33
N MET A 207 7.07 3.65 15.42
CA MET A 207 7.22 2.20 15.50
C MET A 207 7.90 1.70 16.77
N LYS A 208 8.80 2.49 17.38
CA LYS A 208 9.44 2.11 18.66
C LYS A 208 8.45 1.87 19.79
N GLN A 209 7.27 2.43 19.68
CA GLN A 209 6.17 2.30 20.63
C GLN A 209 4.86 1.94 19.91
N THR A 210 4.95 1.14 18.86
CA THR A 210 3.78 0.78 18.06
C THR A 210 2.66 0.19 18.91
N GLN A 211 1.43 0.57 18.58
CA GLN A 211 0.22 -0.02 19.17
C GLN A 211 -0.35 -1.13 18.29
N ASN A 212 0.19 -1.33 17.09
CA ASN A 212 -0.18 -2.44 16.25
C ASN A 212 0.38 -3.74 16.81
N VAL A 213 -0.52 -4.63 17.22
CA VAL A 213 -0.18 -5.91 17.89
C VAL A 213 0.65 -6.81 16.97
N GLY A 214 0.36 -6.80 15.65
CA GLY A 214 1.08 -7.60 14.65
C GLY A 214 2.50 -7.11 14.44
N LEU A 215 2.69 -5.81 14.25
CA LEU A 215 4.02 -5.21 14.08
C LEU A 215 4.88 -5.40 15.34
N HIS A 216 4.27 -5.21 16.52
CA HIS A 216 4.95 -5.47 17.80
C HIS A 216 5.42 -6.93 17.89
N ALA A 217 4.54 -7.89 17.59
CA ALA A 217 4.88 -9.31 17.60
C ALA A 217 5.97 -9.66 16.58
N LEU A 218 5.93 -9.07 15.39
CA LEU A 218 6.95 -9.28 14.35
C LEU A 218 8.34 -8.82 14.83
N MET A 219 8.40 -7.65 15.50
CA MET A 219 9.64 -7.18 16.12
C MET A 219 10.09 -8.12 17.24
N GLU A 220 9.18 -8.53 18.11
CA GLU A 220 9.49 -9.39 19.27
C GLU A 220 10.10 -10.74 18.83
N VAL A 221 9.49 -11.44 17.87
CA VAL A 221 10.02 -12.75 17.40
C VAL A 221 11.36 -12.63 16.68
N ASN A 222 11.68 -11.46 16.14
CA ASN A 222 12.97 -11.15 15.54
C ASN A 222 13.97 -10.55 16.53
N GLN A 223 13.65 -10.51 17.83
CA GLN A 223 14.50 -9.96 18.90
C GLN A 223 14.86 -8.48 18.70
N ILE A 224 14.00 -7.74 18.02
CA ILE A 224 14.08 -6.28 17.89
C ILE A 224 13.16 -5.70 18.96
N LEU A 225 13.73 -5.13 20.00
CA LEU A 225 13.00 -4.71 21.21
C LEU A 225 13.19 -3.20 21.46
N PRO A 226 12.75 -2.30 20.54
CA PRO A 226 13.03 -0.88 20.62
C PRO A 226 12.42 -0.23 21.85
N TRP A 227 11.38 -0.81 22.45
CA TRP A 227 10.82 -0.36 23.74
C TRP A 227 11.74 -0.62 24.92
N GLN A 228 12.80 -1.43 24.77
CA GLN A 228 13.79 -1.72 25.82
C GLN A 228 15.08 -0.93 25.59
N ASP A 229 15.59 -0.88 24.34
CA ASP A 229 16.90 -0.33 24.04
C ASP A 229 16.87 0.93 23.15
N GLY A 230 15.68 1.32 22.68
CA GLY A 230 15.47 2.48 21.83
C GLY A 230 15.99 2.32 20.39
N LYS A 231 16.46 1.13 20.01
CA LYS A 231 17.13 0.91 18.71
C LYS A 231 16.17 0.37 17.67
N LEU A 232 15.77 1.21 16.74
CA LEU A 232 15.08 0.85 15.52
C LEU A 232 15.57 1.76 14.40
N GLY A 233 15.94 1.19 13.27
CA GLY A 233 16.40 1.94 12.11
C GLY A 233 16.07 1.21 10.81
N ALA A 234 16.33 1.88 9.68
CA ALA A 234 16.04 1.37 8.35
C ALA A 234 16.62 -0.03 8.08
N PHE A 235 17.80 -0.35 8.66
CA PHE A 235 18.38 -1.69 8.56
C PHE A 235 17.45 -2.77 9.12
N HIS A 236 16.86 -2.56 10.31
CA HIS A 236 15.95 -3.54 10.92
C HIS A 236 14.69 -3.74 10.07
N ILE A 237 14.18 -2.67 9.48
CA ILE A 237 13.01 -2.76 8.59
C ILE A 237 13.40 -3.47 7.29
N GLY A 238 14.38 -2.95 6.55
CA GLY A 238 14.69 -3.41 5.20
C GLY A 238 15.32 -4.81 5.13
N PHE A 239 16.09 -5.21 6.16
CA PHE A 239 16.84 -6.47 6.14
C PHE A 239 16.35 -7.54 7.11
N VAL A 240 15.44 -7.22 8.02
CA VAL A 240 14.91 -8.19 8.99
C VAL A 240 13.39 -8.29 8.90
N LEU A 241 12.66 -7.22 9.15
CA LEU A 241 11.19 -7.27 9.25
C LEU A 241 10.50 -7.33 7.90
N GLY A 242 10.91 -6.50 6.93
CA GLY A 242 10.39 -6.50 5.57
C GLY A 242 10.54 -7.84 4.86
N PRO A 243 11.70 -8.49 4.90
CA PRO A 243 11.87 -9.85 4.38
C PRO A 243 10.90 -10.87 4.94
N CYS A 244 10.48 -10.75 6.21
CA CYS A 244 9.47 -11.63 6.79
C CYS A 244 8.09 -11.43 6.14
N LEU A 245 7.65 -10.18 5.90
CA LEU A 245 6.40 -9.91 5.18
C LEU A 245 6.49 -10.41 3.73
N ASN A 246 7.58 -10.08 3.04
CA ASN A 246 7.82 -10.50 1.65
C ASN A 246 7.87 -12.04 1.47
N ALA A 247 8.30 -12.77 2.50
CA ALA A 247 8.37 -14.24 2.44
C ALA A 247 7.00 -14.87 2.27
N SER A 248 5.94 -14.30 2.87
CA SER A 248 4.58 -14.79 2.74
C SER A 248 4.11 -14.77 1.28
N GLY A 249 4.25 -13.65 0.58
CA GLY A 249 3.85 -13.52 -0.82
C GLY A 249 4.66 -14.37 -1.79
N ARG A 250 5.87 -14.80 -1.40
CA ARG A 250 6.74 -15.62 -2.25
C ARG A 250 6.58 -17.11 -2.05
N LEU A 251 6.31 -17.56 -0.82
CA LEU A 251 6.34 -18.99 -0.42
C LEU A 251 4.99 -19.54 0.02
N ASP A 252 4.03 -18.68 0.38
CA ASP A 252 2.69 -19.08 0.82
C ASP A 252 1.66 -18.08 0.25
N SER A 253 1.02 -17.30 1.09
CA SER A 253 0.06 -16.27 0.72
C SER A 253 0.34 -14.97 1.46
N ALA A 254 0.40 -13.85 0.74
CA ALA A 254 0.55 -12.53 1.34
C ALA A 254 -0.61 -12.16 2.27
N GLN A 255 -1.75 -12.86 2.16
CA GLN A 255 -2.86 -12.75 3.11
C GLN A 255 -2.42 -13.04 4.56
N ARG A 256 -1.42 -13.92 4.75
CA ARG A 256 -0.83 -14.18 6.08
C ARG A 256 -0.21 -12.93 6.73
N ALA A 257 0.43 -12.09 5.93
CA ALA A 257 0.97 -10.83 6.42
C ALA A 257 -0.15 -9.84 6.78
N MET A 258 -1.23 -9.79 5.99
CA MET A 258 -2.43 -9.01 6.36
C MET A 258 -3.06 -9.51 7.67
N GLU A 259 -3.20 -10.83 7.85
CA GLU A 259 -3.71 -11.44 9.08
C GLU A 259 -2.83 -11.08 10.29
N LEU A 260 -1.50 -11.02 10.11
CA LEU A 260 -0.60 -10.55 11.15
C LEU A 260 -0.90 -9.11 11.54
N LEU A 261 -0.96 -8.19 10.57
CA LEU A 261 -1.16 -6.76 10.84
C LEU A 261 -2.56 -6.47 11.40
N ASP A 262 -3.56 -7.27 11.02
CA ASP A 262 -4.94 -7.18 11.53
C ASP A 262 -5.16 -7.90 12.87
N SER A 263 -4.16 -8.58 13.42
CA SER A 263 -4.28 -9.34 14.65
C SER A 263 -4.78 -8.50 15.83
N LYS A 264 -5.75 -9.01 16.56
CA LYS A 264 -6.35 -8.31 17.72
C LYS A 264 -5.81 -8.82 19.05
N THR A 265 -5.16 -9.97 19.07
CA THR A 265 -4.58 -10.55 20.27
C THR A 265 -3.08 -10.84 20.10
N ARG A 266 -2.33 -10.72 21.18
CA ARG A 266 -0.89 -10.98 21.17
C ARG A 266 -0.58 -12.44 20.79
N GLU A 267 -1.37 -13.38 21.28
CA GLU A 267 -1.19 -14.82 21.01
C GLU A 267 -1.29 -15.12 19.50
N ALA A 268 -2.33 -14.61 18.84
CA ALA A 268 -2.52 -14.77 17.40
C ALA A 268 -1.38 -14.09 16.62
N ALA A 269 -1.01 -12.88 17.01
CA ALA A 269 0.04 -12.13 16.36
C ALA A 269 1.41 -12.81 16.47
N VAL A 270 1.76 -13.33 17.66
CA VAL A 270 3.04 -14.03 17.85
C VAL A 270 3.08 -15.32 17.03
N ALA A 271 1.98 -16.06 16.94
CA ALA A 271 1.91 -17.26 16.12
C ALA A 271 2.12 -16.95 14.64
N GLN A 272 1.44 -15.93 14.10
CA GLN A 272 1.62 -15.49 12.71
C GLN A 272 3.02 -14.93 12.45
N ALA A 273 3.54 -14.10 13.33
CA ALA A 273 4.88 -13.54 13.22
C ALA A 273 5.97 -14.63 13.22
N ALA A 274 5.85 -15.63 14.10
CA ALA A 274 6.76 -16.78 14.14
C ALA A 274 6.72 -17.59 12.84
N PHE A 275 5.52 -17.78 12.28
CA PHE A 275 5.34 -18.46 11.00
C PHE A 275 6.01 -17.68 9.86
N LEU A 276 5.79 -16.36 9.74
CA LEU A 276 6.42 -15.53 8.72
C LEU A 276 7.95 -15.51 8.85
N LYS A 277 8.46 -15.44 10.08
CA LYS A 277 9.90 -15.56 10.33
C LYS A 277 10.43 -16.90 9.85
N GLN A 278 9.76 -18.01 10.18
CA GLN A 278 10.17 -19.35 9.72
C GLN A 278 10.18 -19.46 8.19
N LEU A 279 9.19 -18.89 7.50
CA LEU A 279 9.17 -18.83 6.03
C LEU A 279 10.39 -18.07 5.50
N ASN A 280 10.72 -16.93 6.10
CA ASN A 280 11.89 -16.16 5.70
C ASN A 280 13.20 -16.91 5.96
N ASP A 281 13.33 -17.57 7.12
CA ASP A 281 14.53 -18.33 7.49
C ASP A 281 14.74 -19.58 6.60
N SER A 282 13.68 -20.08 5.95
CA SER A 282 13.73 -21.24 5.04
C SER A 282 14.18 -20.88 3.60
N ARG A 283 14.44 -19.61 3.31
CA ARG A 283 14.93 -19.11 2.00
C ARG A 283 16.41 -19.22 1.89
#